data_449d1d8cdd5d1101ee2f55db887a6b96
#
_entry.id   449d1d8cdd5d1101ee2f55db887a6b96
#
_cell.length_a   1.000
_cell.length_b   1.000
_cell.length_c   1.000
_cell.angle_alpha   90.00
_cell.angle_beta   90.00
_cell.angle_gamma   90.00
#
_symmetry.space_group_name_H-M   'P 1'
#
loop_
_entity.id
_entity.type
_entity.pdbx_description
1 polymer ?
#
loop_
_entity_poly.entity_id
_entity_poly.type
_entity_poly.pdbx_seq_one_letter_code
_entity_poly.pdbx_strand_id
1 'polypeptide(L)'
;MTDPKIPPTTSPMTLQLGHSPDPDDAFMFYGLARDKFPTGRYRFQHVLQDIQTLSHRARTGDLEITAISVHAYPYVSDKYALTSCGSSMGDGYGPMVVAPQLFTLEQLRGKTIAIPGELTTAFLTLQLALGKGAKRGSKPGGSAAGSPAFWYDVVHFDQIPAYVRDGKADAGLIIHEGQLTFKTMGLHLAVDLGVWWMERTGLPLPLGGNCIRKDLGRETMQEVTDVLRQSIQYSLDHRAEAVEYALQFGRDLNRELADRFVGMYVNHWTLDYGDRGRAAITRLLKEGAAAGLVPDAGEIEYVTAR
;
A
#
# COMPACT_ATOMS: atom_id res chain seq x y z
N MET A 1 24.82 -50.71 -2.83
CA MET A 1 25.23 -49.31 -2.92
C MET A 1 24.23 -48.61 -3.81
N THR A 2 23.30 -47.90 -3.23
CA THR A 2 22.27 -47.10 -3.95
C THR A 2 22.85 -45.71 -4.16
N ASP A 3 23.05 -45.35 -5.45
CA ASP A 3 23.46 -44.00 -5.84
C ASP A 3 22.56 -42.92 -5.19
N PRO A 4 23.14 -41.85 -4.64
CA PRO A 4 22.35 -40.74 -4.16
C PRO A 4 21.65 -40.11 -5.36
N LYS A 5 20.31 -40.15 -5.38
CA LYS A 5 19.49 -39.42 -6.34
C LYS A 5 19.83 -37.94 -6.22
N ILE A 6 20.57 -37.40 -7.17
CA ILE A 6 20.73 -35.95 -7.36
C ILE A 6 19.32 -35.38 -7.55
N PRO A 7 18.86 -34.45 -6.71
CA PRO A 7 17.56 -33.84 -6.93
C PRO A 7 17.55 -33.12 -8.28
N PRO A 8 16.42 -33.12 -9.01
CA PRO A 8 16.35 -32.46 -10.31
C PRO A 8 16.78 -31.00 -10.15
N THR A 9 17.81 -30.61 -10.88
CA THR A 9 18.25 -29.22 -11.03
C THR A 9 17.14 -28.47 -11.76
N THR A 10 16.21 -27.88 -11.01
CA THR A 10 15.21 -26.97 -11.59
C THR A 10 15.93 -25.75 -12.15
N SER A 11 15.71 -25.47 -13.44
CA SER A 11 16.32 -24.33 -14.12
C SER A 11 16.05 -23.02 -13.36
N PRO A 12 17.02 -22.07 -13.33
CA PRO A 12 16.78 -20.75 -12.71
C PRO A 12 15.53 -20.08 -13.32
N MET A 13 14.71 -19.49 -12.46
CA MET A 13 13.50 -18.79 -12.84
C MET A 13 13.60 -17.31 -12.43
N THR A 14 13.53 -16.41 -13.40
CA THR A 14 13.52 -14.97 -13.13
C THR A 14 12.09 -14.50 -13.02
N LEU A 15 11.79 -13.76 -11.93
CA LEU A 15 10.48 -13.21 -11.61
C LEU A 15 10.59 -11.70 -11.46
N GLN A 16 9.66 -10.97 -12.05
CA GLN A 16 9.55 -9.53 -11.84
C GLN A 16 8.81 -9.26 -10.53
N LEU A 17 9.41 -8.42 -9.69
CA LEU A 17 8.89 -8.00 -8.40
C LEU A 17 8.63 -6.50 -8.42
N GLY A 18 7.35 -6.11 -8.59
CA GLY A 18 6.91 -4.72 -8.55
C GLY A 18 6.71 -4.24 -7.13
N HIS A 19 7.37 -3.15 -6.76
CA HIS A 19 7.16 -2.47 -5.47
C HIS A 19 7.44 -0.97 -5.57
N SER A 20 7.01 -0.19 -4.58
CA SER A 20 7.18 1.24 -4.63
C SER A 20 8.64 1.65 -4.36
N PRO A 21 9.09 2.80 -4.87
CA PRO A 21 10.38 3.38 -4.52
C PRO A 21 10.26 4.21 -3.21
N ASP A 22 9.56 3.67 -2.21
CA ASP A 22 9.40 4.29 -0.90
C ASP A 22 10.23 3.54 0.16
N PRO A 23 10.62 4.18 1.26
CA PRO A 23 11.52 3.59 2.24
C PRO A 23 11.01 2.29 2.88
N ASP A 24 9.73 2.13 3.09
CA ASP A 24 9.13 0.93 3.68
C ASP A 24 9.23 -0.28 2.74
N ASP A 25 8.89 -0.13 1.46
CA ASP A 25 9.07 -1.19 0.46
C ASP A 25 10.57 -1.50 0.24
N ALA A 26 11.42 -0.48 0.12
CA ALA A 26 12.85 -0.66 -0.01
C ALA A 26 13.45 -1.42 1.18
N PHE A 27 13.01 -1.11 2.40
CA PHE A 27 13.39 -1.84 3.60
C PHE A 27 12.92 -3.30 3.54
N MET A 28 11.66 -3.53 3.19
CA MET A 28 11.05 -4.88 3.11
C MET A 28 11.83 -5.81 2.18
N PHE A 29 12.31 -5.29 1.06
CA PHE A 29 13.01 -6.04 0.02
C PHE A 29 14.55 -5.90 0.06
N TYR A 30 15.12 -5.29 1.10
CA TYR A 30 16.58 -5.12 1.23
C TYR A 30 17.35 -6.44 1.09
N GLY A 31 16.87 -7.49 1.75
CA GLY A 31 17.50 -8.81 1.71
C GLY A 31 17.57 -9.38 0.29
N LEU A 32 16.54 -9.22 -0.51
CA LEU A 32 16.49 -9.64 -1.92
C LEU A 32 17.32 -8.72 -2.82
N ALA A 33 17.17 -7.41 -2.67
CA ALA A 33 17.86 -6.42 -3.50
C ALA A 33 19.38 -6.42 -3.34
N ARG A 34 19.89 -7.01 -2.25
CA ARG A 34 21.31 -7.09 -1.92
C ARG A 34 21.82 -8.52 -1.80
N ASP A 35 21.09 -9.51 -2.30
CA ASP A 35 21.45 -10.93 -2.33
C ASP A 35 21.95 -11.44 -0.95
N LYS A 36 21.29 -11.05 0.15
CA LYS A 36 21.75 -11.32 1.51
C LYS A 36 21.51 -12.75 1.97
N PHE A 37 20.72 -13.52 1.25
CA PHE A 37 20.41 -14.93 1.54
C PHE A 37 20.11 -15.70 0.24
N PRO A 38 20.25 -17.03 0.22
CA PRO A 38 19.98 -17.82 -0.96
C PRO A 38 18.47 -17.87 -1.26
N THR A 39 18.11 -17.61 -2.52
CA THR A 39 16.73 -17.63 -3.02
C THR A 39 16.41 -18.91 -3.82
N GLY A 40 17.24 -19.96 -3.67
CA GLY A 40 17.10 -21.21 -4.42
C GLY A 40 17.20 -20.99 -5.92
N ARG A 41 16.21 -21.48 -6.66
CA ARG A 41 16.13 -21.34 -8.13
C ARG A 41 15.62 -19.96 -8.59
N TYR A 42 15.13 -19.12 -7.70
CA TYR A 42 14.51 -17.84 -8.07
C TYR A 42 15.52 -16.71 -8.17
N ARG A 43 15.29 -15.83 -9.13
CA ARG A 43 16.01 -14.55 -9.30
C ARG A 43 14.96 -13.47 -9.40
N PHE A 44 15.13 -12.35 -8.70
CA PHE A 44 14.15 -11.29 -8.66
C PHE A 44 14.67 -10.07 -9.42
N GLN A 45 13.86 -9.61 -10.37
CA GLN A 45 14.07 -8.35 -11.05
C GLN A 45 13.12 -7.31 -10.46
N HIS A 46 13.69 -6.37 -9.71
CA HIS A 46 12.91 -5.31 -9.08
C HIS A 46 12.39 -4.30 -10.11
N VAL A 47 11.09 -4.00 -10.05
CA VAL A 47 10.40 -3.03 -10.89
C VAL A 47 9.83 -1.95 -9.99
N LEU A 48 10.51 -0.79 -9.95
CA LEU A 48 10.18 0.32 -9.04
C LEU A 48 9.18 1.28 -9.69
N GLN A 49 7.96 1.31 -9.18
CA GLN A 49 6.88 2.20 -9.62
C GLN A 49 5.97 2.53 -8.45
N ASP A 50 5.29 3.69 -8.51
CA ASP A 50 4.30 4.04 -7.50
C ASP A 50 3.15 3.04 -7.42
N ILE A 51 2.49 2.96 -6.25
CA ILE A 51 1.47 1.97 -5.95
C ILE A 51 0.23 2.06 -6.85
N GLN A 52 -0.11 3.27 -7.33
CA GLN A 52 -1.22 3.47 -8.26
C GLN A 52 -0.90 2.84 -9.63
N THR A 53 0.32 3.06 -10.13
CA THR A 53 0.83 2.46 -11.37
C THR A 53 0.90 0.95 -11.27
N LEU A 54 1.45 0.39 -10.17
CA LEU A 54 1.51 -1.05 -9.92
C LEU A 54 0.11 -1.65 -9.86
N SER A 55 -0.84 -1.01 -9.18
CA SER A 55 -2.23 -1.45 -9.11
C SER A 55 -2.91 -1.47 -10.49
N HIS A 56 -2.58 -0.53 -11.39
CA HIS A 56 -3.03 -0.56 -12.77
C HIS A 56 -2.41 -1.71 -13.56
N ARG A 57 -1.10 -1.94 -13.44
CA ARG A 57 -0.38 -3.04 -14.10
C ARG A 57 -0.87 -4.41 -13.65
N ALA A 58 -1.23 -4.57 -12.40
CA ALA A 58 -1.80 -5.81 -11.89
C ALA A 58 -3.09 -6.22 -12.64
N ARG A 59 -3.87 -5.27 -13.17
CA ARG A 59 -5.07 -5.58 -13.96
C ARG A 59 -4.77 -6.31 -15.26
N THR A 60 -3.60 -6.12 -15.84
CA THR A 60 -3.13 -6.82 -17.05
C THR A 60 -2.38 -8.11 -16.74
N GLY A 61 -1.90 -8.27 -15.50
CA GLY A 61 -1.19 -9.48 -15.06
C GLY A 61 0.23 -9.56 -15.61
N ASP A 62 0.89 -8.42 -15.86
CA ASP A 62 2.21 -8.38 -16.49
C ASP A 62 3.40 -8.59 -15.54
N LEU A 63 3.19 -8.51 -14.22
CA LEU A 63 4.19 -8.80 -13.21
C LEU A 63 3.87 -10.11 -12.48
N GLU A 64 4.88 -10.94 -12.22
CA GLU A 64 4.71 -12.19 -11.47
C GLU A 64 4.33 -11.92 -10.01
N ILE A 65 4.98 -10.92 -9.42
CA ILE A 65 4.75 -10.47 -8.04
C ILE A 65 4.65 -8.96 -8.07
N THR A 66 3.69 -8.41 -7.36
CA THR A 66 3.57 -6.95 -7.27
C THR A 66 2.92 -6.51 -5.97
N ALA A 67 3.40 -5.39 -5.42
CA ALA A 67 2.65 -4.65 -4.44
C ALA A 67 1.41 -4.04 -5.11
N ILE A 68 0.29 -4.06 -4.41
CA ILE A 68 -0.96 -3.39 -4.79
C ILE A 68 -1.59 -2.71 -3.57
N SER A 69 -2.36 -1.67 -3.80
CA SER A 69 -3.31 -1.22 -2.80
C SER A 69 -4.39 -2.27 -2.56
N VAL A 70 -4.82 -2.48 -1.31
CA VAL A 70 -5.91 -3.43 -1.00
C VAL A 70 -7.18 -3.07 -1.77
N HIS A 71 -7.43 -1.78 -2.01
CA HIS A 71 -8.50 -1.30 -2.90
C HIS A 71 -8.49 -1.97 -4.28
N ALA A 72 -7.31 -2.22 -4.84
CA ALA A 72 -7.17 -2.77 -6.19
C ALA A 72 -7.45 -4.28 -6.26
N TYR A 73 -7.39 -5.00 -5.14
CA TYR A 73 -7.50 -6.45 -5.12
C TYR A 73 -8.78 -6.99 -5.79
N PRO A 74 -9.99 -6.44 -5.58
CA PRO A 74 -11.21 -6.93 -6.25
C PRO A 74 -11.16 -6.91 -7.78
N TYR A 75 -10.32 -6.07 -8.37
CA TYR A 75 -10.15 -5.94 -9.82
C TYR A 75 -9.11 -6.88 -10.43
N VAL A 76 -8.38 -7.61 -9.57
CA VAL A 76 -7.26 -8.48 -9.98
C VAL A 76 -7.33 -9.87 -9.35
N SER A 77 -8.35 -10.14 -8.53
CA SER A 77 -8.52 -11.40 -7.79
C SER A 77 -8.67 -12.63 -8.69
N ASP A 78 -9.02 -12.44 -9.96
CA ASP A 78 -9.04 -13.48 -10.98
C ASP A 78 -7.63 -13.95 -11.38
N LYS A 79 -6.62 -13.06 -11.29
CA LYS A 79 -5.23 -13.30 -11.72
C LYS A 79 -4.27 -13.51 -10.55
N TYR A 80 -4.53 -12.87 -9.41
CA TYR A 80 -3.61 -12.83 -8.29
C TYR A 80 -4.21 -13.36 -6.99
N ALA A 81 -3.37 -14.03 -6.20
CA ALA A 81 -3.62 -14.29 -4.79
C ALA A 81 -2.79 -13.32 -3.94
N LEU A 82 -3.28 -12.92 -2.77
CA LEU A 82 -2.48 -12.18 -1.80
C LEU A 82 -1.46 -13.12 -1.14
N THR A 83 -0.23 -12.66 -0.95
CA THR A 83 0.70 -13.35 -0.05
C THR A 83 0.30 -13.07 1.40
N SER A 84 0.58 -13.99 2.33
CA SER A 84 0.28 -13.76 3.74
C SER A 84 1.23 -12.79 4.45
N CYS A 85 2.26 -12.34 3.75
CA CYS A 85 3.27 -11.39 4.21
C CYS A 85 3.39 -10.22 3.23
N GLY A 86 4.11 -9.17 3.64
CA GLY A 86 4.33 -7.99 2.80
C GLY A 86 3.16 -7.00 2.78
N SER A 87 2.36 -6.95 3.85
CA SER A 87 1.33 -5.93 4.01
C SER A 87 1.85 -4.70 4.74
N SER A 88 1.36 -3.55 4.31
CA SER A 88 1.41 -2.31 5.08
C SER A 88 0.05 -2.09 5.75
N MET A 89 0.02 -2.04 7.08
CA MET A 89 -1.19 -1.81 7.85
C MET A 89 -1.02 -0.63 8.80
N GLY A 90 -2.01 0.25 8.82
CA GLY A 90 -2.09 1.34 9.78
C GLY A 90 -2.82 0.89 11.06
N ASP A 91 -2.10 0.67 12.15
CA ASP A 91 -2.65 0.25 13.43
C ASP A 91 -2.79 1.46 14.36
N GLY A 92 -3.90 2.19 14.24
CA GLY A 92 -4.15 3.45 14.94
C GLY A 92 -3.47 4.67 14.28
N TYR A 93 -3.05 4.55 13.06
CA TYR A 93 -2.55 5.60 12.18
C TYR A 93 -2.77 5.20 10.71
N GLY A 94 -2.67 6.14 9.77
CA GLY A 94 -2.83 5.79 8.36
C GLY A 94 -2.68 6.99 7.43
N PRO A 95 -3.26 6.93 6.23
CA PRO A 95 -3.32 8.05 5.32
C PRO A 95 -3.95 9.28 5.98
N MET A 96 -3.34 10.43 5.75
CA MET A 96 -3.75 11.68 6.38
C MET A 96 -4.34 12.66 5.37
N VAL A 97 -5.47 13.25 5.70
CA VAL A 97 -5.95 14.43 4.98
C VAL A 97 -5.41 15.67 5.66
N VAL A 98 -4.65 16.47 4.90
CA VAL A 98 -4.04 17.71 5.37
C VAL A 98 -4.54 18.91 4.58
N ALA A 99 -4.54 20.09 5.20
CA ALA A 99 -5.06 21.31 4.60
C ALA A 99 -4.29 22.56 5.11
N PRO A 100 -4.38 23.71 4.42
CA PRO A 100 -3.76 24.96 4.86
C PRO A 100 -4.36 25.50 6.15
N GLN A 101 -5.53 25.03 6.55
CA GLN A 101 -6.24 25.42 7.76
C GLN A 101 -6.86 24.20 8.44
N LEU A 102 -7.24 24.34 9.70
CA LEU A 102 -7.93 23.28 10.42
C LEU A 102 -9.33 23.01 9.82
N PHE A 103 -9.59 21.76 9.44
CA PHE A 103 -10.90 21.26 9.06
C PHE A 103 -11.28 20.08 9.93
N THR A 104 -12.56 19.95 10.22
CA THR A 104 -13.14 18.68 10.66
C THR A 104 -13.45 17.80 9.44
N LEU A 105 -13.66 16.50 9.67
CA LEU A 105 -14.06 15.57 8.60
C LEU A 105 -15.31 16.07 7.83
N GLU A 106 -16.32 16.57 8.53
CA GLU A 106 -17.53 17.09 7.91
C GLU A 106 -17.28 18.34 7.05
N GLN A 107 -16.35 19.19 7.43
CA GLN A 107 -15.99 20.40 6.67
C GLN A 107 -15.23 20.10 5.36
N LEU A 108 -14.72 18.87 5.21
CA LEU A 108 -14.12 18.42 3.95
C LEU A 108 -15.17 18.13 2.87
N ARG A 109 -16.46 18.00 3.23
CA ARG A 109 -17.54 17.80 2.26
C ARG A 109 -17.65 18.98 1.30
N GLY A 110 -17.79 18.66 0.03
CA GLY A 110 -17.86 19.66 -1.05
C GLY A 110 -16.55 20.41 -1.33
N LYS A 111 -15.44 20.01 -0.70
CA LYS A 111 -14.09 20.53 -0.96
C LYS A 111 -13.44 19.81 -2.13
N THR A 112 -12.40 20.40 -2.70
CA THR A 112 -11.51 19.75 -3.66
C THR A 112 -10.32 19.14 -2.89
N ILE A 113 -10.14 17.83 -3.01
CA ILE A 113 -9.09 17.09 -2.31
C ILE A 113 -8.12 16.49 -3.35
N ALA A 114 -6.85 16.83 -3.26
CA ALA A 114 -5.82 16.18 -4.07
C ALA A 114 -5.59 14.74 -3.56
N ILE A 115 -5.66 13.75 -4.46
CA ILE A 115 -5.52 12.33 -4.11
C ILE A 115 -4.38 11.68 -4.90
N PRO A 116 -3.69 10.66 -4.32
CA PRO A 116 -2.55 10.01 -4.98
C PRO A 116 -2.95 9.06 -6.11
N GLY A 117 -4.21 8.64 -6.15
CA GLY A 117 -4.71 7.75 -7.19
C GLY A 117 -6.05 7.10 -6.84
N GLU A 118 -6.80 6.79 -7.88
CA GLU A 118 -8.18 6.28 -7.77
C GLU A 118 -8.23 4.82 -7.28
N LEU A 119 -7.15 4.05 -7.44
CA LEU A 119 -7.06 2.66 -6.94
C LEU A 119 -6.36 2.56 -5.58
N THR A 120 -6.02 3.68 -4.93
CA THR A 120 -5.37 3.63 -3.62
C THR A 120 -6.37 3.31 -2.51
N THR A 121 -5.96 2.53 -1.52
CA THR A 121 -6.78 2.26 -0.33
C THR A 121 -7.09 3.54 0.44
N ALA A 122 -6.18 4.50 0.42
CA ALA A 122 -6.39 5.82 0.99
C ALA A 122 -7.63 6.51 0.39
N PHE A 123 -7.79 6.46 -0.94
CA PHE A 123 -8.96 7.03 -1.61
C PHE A 123 -10.25 6.26 -1.30
N LEU A 124 -10.21 4.92 -1.26
CA LEU A 124 -11.35 4.11 -0.83
C LEU A 124 -11.80 4.50 0.59
N THR A 125 -10.84 4.59 1.52
CA THR A 125 -11.13 4.94 2.91
C THR A 125 -11.69 6.36 3.04
N LEU A 126 -11.14 7.31 2.28
CA LEU A 126 -11.67 8.68 2.23
C LEU A 126 -13.13 8.71 1.74
N GLN A 127 -13.47 7.92 0.71
CA GLN A 127 -14.84 7.81 0.22
C GLN A 127 -15.79 7.14 1.23
N LEU A 128 -15.30 6.15 2.00
CA LEU A 128 -16.05 5.57 3.10
C LEU A 128 -16.29 6.57 4.23
N ALA A 129 -15.33 7.44 4.51
CA ALA A 129 -15.44 8.45 5.56
C ALA A 129 -16.35 9.63 5.17
N LEU A 130 -16.25 10.15 3.95
CA LEU A 130 -17.01 11.30 3.47
C LEU A 130 -18.32 10.93 2.76
N GLY A 131 -18.54 9.65 2.46
CA GLY A 131 -19.66 9.18 1.67
C GLY A 131 -19.34 9.06 0.18
N LYS A 132 -20.09 8.20 -0.49
CA LYS A 132 -19.98 7.95 -1.92
C LYS A 132 -20.40 9.18 -2.74
N GLY A 133 -19.90 9.29 -3.96
CA GLY A 133 -20.24 10.37 -4.87
C GLY A 133 -19.13 11.42 -4.99
N ALA A 134 -17.86 11.02 -4.75
CA ALA A 134 -16.70 11.82 -5.11
C ALA A 134 -16.70 12.07 -6.62
N LYS A 135 -16.30 13.27 -7.05
CA LYS A 135 -16.29 13.66 -8.45
C LYS A 135 -14.94 14.25 -8.86
N ARG A 136 -14.40 13.73 -9.97
CA ARG A 136 -13.13 14.22 -10.49
C ARG A 136 -13.26 15.63 -11.07
N GLY A 137 -12.25 16.46 -10.82
CA GLY A 137 -12.16 17.85 -11.24
C GLY A 137 -12.46 18.84 -10.12
N SER A 138 -12.16 20.09 -10.38
CA SER A 138 -12.34 21.16 -9.42
C SER A 138 -13.81 21.56 -9.25
N LYS A 139 -14.15 22.04 -8.05
CA LYS A 139 -15.47 22.52 -7.73
C LYS A 139 -15.89 23.65 -8.68
N PRO A 140 -17.04 23.56 -9.38
CA PRO A 140 -17.60 24.69 -10.12
C PRO A 140 -17.92 25.85 -9.18
N GLY A 141 -17.78 27.07 -9.64
CA GLY A 141 -18.22 28.25 -8.89
C GLY A 141 -19.71 28.19 -8.59
N GLY A 142 -20.07 28.15 -7.28
CA GLY A 142 -21.45 28.10 -6.79
C GLY A 142 -21.79 26.81 -6.06
N SER A 143 -22.71 26.89 -5.08
CA SER A 143 -23.28 25.75 -4.36
C SER A 143 -24.55 25.32 -5.07
N ALA A 144 -24.54 24.18 -5.77
CA ALA A 144 -25.73 23.61 -6.39
C ALA A 144 -26.31 22.49 -5.48
N ALA A 145 -27.62 22.41 -5.39
CA ALA A 145 -28.32 21.28 -4.82
C ALA A 145 -27.89 20.01 -5.59
N GLY A 146 -27.43 18.97 -4.90
CA GLY A 146 -26.89 17.74 -5.51
C GLY A 146 -25.37 17.74 -5.70
N SER A 147 -24.62 18.58 -4.98
CA SER A 147 -23.16 18.56 -4.95
C SER A 147 -22.61 17.17 -4.55
N PRO A 148 -21.49 16.71 -5.13
CA PRO A 148 -20.86 15.46 -4.74
C PRO A 148 -20.41 15.53 -3.27
N ALA A 149 -20.13 14.37 -2.67
CA ALA A 149 -19.57 14.29 -1.33
C ALA A 149 -18.30 15.15 -1.22
N PHE A 150 -17.45 15.11 -2.24
CA PHE A 150 -16.30 15.99 -2.42
C PHE A 150 -15.83 15.96 -3.89
N TRP A 151 -15.02 16.92 -4.27
CA TRP A 151 -14.31 16.95 -5.56
C TRP A 151 -12.89 16.41 -5.37
N TYR A 152 -12.26 15.87 -6.42
CA TYR A 152 -10.88 15.44 -6.32
C TYR A 152 -10.08 15.67 -7.59
N ASP A 153 -8.79 15.96 -7.41
CA ASP A 153 -7.77 15.96 -8.44
C ASP A 153 -6.78 14.82 -8.18
N VAL A 154 -6.43 14.08 -9.23
CA VAL A 154 -5.37 13.06 -9.14
C VAL A 154 -4.03 13.76 -9.33
N VAL A 155 -3.19 13.71 -8.32
CA VAL A 155 -1.89 14.37 -8.26
C VAL A 155 -0.85 13.33 -7.84
N HIS A 156 0.35 13.37 -8.44
CA HIS A 156 1.41 12.46 -8.03
C HIS A 156 1.66 12.61 -6.52
N PHE A 157 1.78 11.48 -5.83
CA PHE A 157 1.68 11.42 -4.37
C PHE A 157 2.65 12.36 -3.64
N ASP A 158 3.89 12.52 -4.13
CA ASP A 158 4.91 13.40 -3.55
C ASP A 158 4.65 14.89 -3.78
N GLN A 159 3.84 15.24 -4.77
CA GLN A 159 3.49 16.62 -5.09
C GLN A 159 2.28 17.13 -4.31
N ILE A 160 1.50 16.26 -3.68
CA ILE A 160 0.26 16.62 -2.99
C ILE A 160 0.46 17.70 -1.93
N PRO A 161 1.47 17.63 -1.02
CA PRO A 161 1.65 18.66 0.00
C PRO A 161 1.91 20.05 -0.61
N ALA A 162 2.75 20.12 -1.65
CA ALA A 162 3.02 21.38 -2.35
C ALA A 162 1.78 21.88 -3.11
N TYR A 163 1.04 20.98 -3.76
CA TYR A 163 -0.19 21.31 -4.49
C TYR A 163 -1.24 21.97 -3.59
N VAL A 164 -1.39 21.46 -2.38
CA VAL A 164 -2.29 22.01 -1.34
C VAL A 164 -1.78 23.33 -0.79
N ARG A 165 -0.50 23.40 -0.43
CA ARG A 165 0.13 24.64 0.06
C ARG A 165 -0.03 25.78 -0.94
N ASP A 166 0.10 25.48 -2.22
CA ASP A 166 -0.02 26.45 -3.33
C ASP A 166 -1.48 26.82 -3.66
N GLY A 167 -2.45 26.34 -2.89
CA GLY A 167 -3.87 26.68 -3.02
C GLY A 167 -4.57 26.05 -4.24
N LYS A 168 -3.98 25.01 -4.85
CA LYS A 168 -4.56 24.32 -6.02
C LYS A 168 -5.66 23.33 -5.63
N ALA A 169 -5.69 22.88 -4.38
CA ALA A 169 -6.76 22.11 -3.77
C ALA A 169 -7.01 22.62 -2.35
N ASP A 170 -8.21 22.40 -1.82
CA ASP A 170 -8.58 22.75 -0.44
C ASP A 170 -7.87 21.86 0.59
N ALA A 171 -7.60 20.60 0.23
CA ALA A 171 -6.96 19.60 1.08
C ALA A 171 -6.21 18.55 0.23
N GLY A 172 -5.40 17.72 0.85
CA GLY A 172 -4.65 16.66 0.18
C GLY A 172 -4.54 15.40 1.01
N LEU A 173 -4.60 14.25 0.35
CA LEU A 173 -4.51 12.93 0.94
C LEU A 173 -3.08 12.41 0.83
N ILE A 174 -2.36 12.34 1.95
CA ILE A 174 -0.95 11.94 2.02
C ILE A 174 -0.84 10.46 2.41
N ILE A 175 -0.02 9.71 1.68
CA ILE A 175 0.21 8.27 1.87
C ILE A 175 1.68 7.88 2.05
N HIS A 176 2.60 8.83 2.13
CA HIS A 176 4.05 8.64 2.15
C HIS A 176 4.69 9.37 3.35
N GLU A 177 6.00 9.40 3.42
CA GLU A 177 6.76 10.02 4.51
C GLU A 177 6.42 11.49 4.79
N GLY A 178 5.77 12.17 3.86
CA GLY A 178 5.16 13.49 4.09
C GLY A 178 4.21 13.55 5.28
N GLN A 179 3.68 12.41 5.73
CA GLN A 179 2.91 12.29 6.97
C GLN A 179 3.70 12.72 8.21
N LEU A 180 5.02 12.63 8.18
CA LEU A 180 5.89 13.08 9.28
C LEU A 180 6.29 14.54 9.15
N THR A 181 6.22 15.13 7.96
CA THR A 181 6.81 16.44 7.64
C THR A 181 5.81 17.52 7.23
N PHE A 182 4.54 17.22 6.95
CA PHE A 182 3.55 18.19 6.44
C PHE A 182 3.43 19.46 7.29
N LYS A 183 3.64 19.37 8.62
CA LYS A 183 3.58 20.52 9.52
C LYS A 183 4.65 21.57 9.22
N THR A 184 5.83 21.14 8.75
CA THR A 184 6.91 22.07 8.35
C THR A 184 6.56 22.87 7.11
N MET A 185 5.57 22.40 6.34
CA MET A 185 5.04 23.11 5.17
C MET A 185 3.85 24.03 5.48
N GLY A 186 3.53 24.22 6.78
CA GLY A 186 2.40 25.04 7.21
C GLY A 186 1.03 24.38 7.01
N LEU A 187 0.99 23.05 6.83
CA LEU A 187 -0.25 22.31 6.71
C LEU A 187 -0.71 21.77 8.06
N HIS A 188 -2.01 21.61 8.20
CA HIS A 188 -2.69 21.09 9.39
C HIS A 188 -3.36 19.76 9.09
N LEU A 189 -3.37 18.85 10.08
CA LEU A 189 -4.11 17.59 9.98
C LEU A 189 -5.61 17.87 10.10
N ALA A 190 -6.37 17.46 9.08
CA ALA A 190 -7.83 17.45 9.12
C ALA A 190 -8.37 16.12 9.66
N VAL A 191 -7.87 15.01 9.16
CA VAL A 191 -8.22 13.65 9.63
C VAL A 191 -7.09 12.67 9.35
N ASP A 192 -6.82 11.77 10.30
CA ASP A 192 -6.07 10.54 10.10
C ASP A 192 -7.08 9.41 9.83
N LEU A 193 -7.03 8.86 8.63
CA LEU A 193 -7.99 7.82 8.22
C LEU A 193 -7.74 6.46 8.90
N GLY A 194 -6.52 6.22 9.39
CA GLY A 194 -6.23 5.02 10.18
C GLY A 194 -6.83 5.11 11.58
N VAL A 195 -6.74 6.28 12.22
CA VAL A 195 -7.43 6.55 13.50
C VAL A 195 -8.95 6.41 13.32
N TRP A 196 -9.50 7.09 12.31
CA TRP A 196 -10.93 7.04 11.99
C TRP A 196 -11.42 5.59 11.78
N TRP A 197 -10.65 4.79 11.05
CA TRP A 197 -10.98 3.39 10.78
C TRP A 197 -10.91 2.53 12.06
N MET A 198 -9.85 2.70 12.85
CA MET A 198 -9.66 1.99 14.12
C MET A 198 -10.78 2.28 15.11
N GLU A 199 -11.17 3.53 15.29
CA GLU A 199 -12.28 3.93 16.17
C GLU A 199 -13.62 3.30 15.74
N ARG A 200 -13.83 3.19 14.43
CA ARG A 200 -15.06 2.63 13.85
C ARG A 200 -15.11 1.10 13.90
N THR A 201 -13.99 0.41 13.74
CA THR A 201 -13.98 -1.04 13.48
C THR A 201 -13.24 -1.86 14.52
N GLY A 202 -12.35 -1.25 15.30
CA GLY A 202 -11.42 -1.95 16.18
C GLY A 202 -10.32 -2.72 15.44
N LEU A 203 -10.18 -2.53 14.12
CA LEU A 203 -9.23 -3.24 13.26
C LEU A 203 -8.20 -2.28 12.66
N PRO A 204 -6.96 -2.75 12.36
CA PRO A 204 -6.00 -1.94 11.62
C PRO A 204 -6.56 -1.59 10.23
N LEU A 205 -6.14 -0.47 9.66
CA LEU A 205 -6.48 -0.11 8.28
C LEU A 205 -5.51 -0.82 7.33
N PRO A 206 -5.95 -1.79 6.52
CA PRO A 206 -5.08 -2.41 5.53
C PRO A 206 -4.86 -1.43 4.38
N LEU A 207 -3.61 -1.17 4.01
CA LEU A 207 -3.24 -0.18 3.00
C LEU A 207 -2.81 -0.83 1.70
N GLY A 208 -1.74 -1.60 1.76
CA GLY A 208 -1.18 -2.34 0.65
C GLY A 208 -0.83 -3.77 1.03
N GLY A 209 -0.56 -4.58 0.04
CA GLY A 209 -0.08 -5.93 0.23
C GLY A 209 0.56 -6.46 -1.05
N ASN A 210 1.40 -7.48 -0.90
CA ASN A 210 1.97 -8.15 -2.04
C ASN A 210 1.00 -9.20 -2.58
N CYS A 211 0.92 -9.31 -3.89
CA CYS A 211 0.19 -10.36 -4.56
C CYS A 211 1.07 -11.09 -5.56
N ILE A 212 0.72 -12.34 -5.82
CA ILE A 212 1.46 -13.25 -6.69
C ILE A 212 0.52 -13.85 -7.73
N ARG A 213 1.00 -13.97 -8.97
CA ARG A 213 0.19 -14.42 -10.10
C ARG A 213 -0.11 -15.91 -10.00
N LYS A 214 -1.38 -16.27 -10.14
CA LYS A 214 -1.90 -17.63 -9.92
C LYS A 214 -1.41 -18.66 -10.96
N ASP A 215 -1.13 -18.22 -12.18
CA ASP A 215 -0.64 -19.08 -13.27
C ASP A 215 0.80 -19.60 -13.07
N LEU A 216 1.53 -19.07 -12.08
CA LEU A 216 2.82 -19.63 -11.64
C LEU A 216 2.68 -21.03 -11.00
N GLY A 217 1.47 -21.40 -10.60
CA GLY A 217 1.18 -22.67 -9.95
C GLY A 217 1.48 -22.67 -8.46
N ARG A 218 0.78 -23.53 -7.74
CA ARG A 218 0.73 -23.52 -6.26
C ARG A 218 2.09 -23.67 -5.58
N GLU A 219 2.95 -24.55 -6.13
CA GLU A 219 4.28 -24.80 -5.58
C GLU A 219 5.16 -23.56 -5.70
N THR A 220 5.23 -22.94 -6.88
CA THR A 220 6.00 -21.71 -7.12
C THR A 220 5.48 -20.56 -6.25
N MET A 221 4.16 -20.36 -6.18
CA MET A 221 3.58 -19.33 -5.33
C MET A 221 3.98 -19.52 -3.86
N GLN A 222 3.98 -20.76 -3.37
CA GLN A 222 4.35 -21.08 -2.00
C GLN A 222 5.83 -20.78 -1.74
N GLU A 223 6.73 -21.33 -2.59
CA GLU A 223 8.18 -21.13 -2.44
C GLU A 223 8.56 -19.65 -2.52
N VAL A 224 7.96 -18.91 -3.45
CA VAL A 224 8.20 -17.47 -3.58
C VAL A 224 7.69 -16.70 -2.37
N THR A 225 6.51 -17.04 -1.84
CA THR A 225 5.98 -16.39 -0.63
C THR A 225 6.89 -16.64 0.58
N ASP A 226 7.46 -17.86 0.69
CA ASP A 226 8.44 -18.18 1.74
C ASP A 226 9.70 -17.29 1.60
N VAL A 227 10.19 -17.08 0.37
CA VAL A 227 11.34 -16.20 0.10
C VAL A 227 11.03 -14.73 0.41
N LEU A 228 9.83 -14.23 0.07
CA LEU A 228 9.42 -12.87 0.40
C LEU A 228 9.38 -12.66 1.92
N ARG A 229 8.79 -13.61 2.65
CA ARG A 229 8.75 -13.57 4.12
C ARG A 229 10.16 -13.59 4.71
N GLN A 230 11.06 -14.40 4.17
CA GLN A 230 12.46 -14.44 4.58
C GLN A 230 13.16 -13.09 4.36
N SER A 231 12.87 -12.38 3.25
CA SER A 231 13.41 -11.04 3.01
C SER A 231 12.98 -10.05 4.08
N ILE A 232 11.68 -10.04 4.41
CA ILE A 232 11.12 -9.17 5.45
C ILE A 232 11.78 -9.47 6.80
N GLN A 233 11.87 -10.75 7.18
CA GLN A 233 12.49 -11.17 8.43
C GLN A 233 13.97 -10.75 8.47
N TYR A 234 14.72 -11.00 7.38
CA TYR A 234 16.12 -10.58 7.28
C TYR A 234 16.27 -9.07 7.51
N SER A 235 15.43 -8.26 6.90
CA SER A 235 15.48 -6.80 7.05
C SER A 235 15.16 -6.34 8.47
N LEU A 236 14.22 -7.00 9.14
CA LEU A 236 13.89 -6.72 10.54
C LEU A 236 15.04 -7.11 11.48
N ASP A 237 15.70 -8.25 11.24
CA ASP A 237 16.84 -8.74 12.03
C ASP A 237 18.11 -7.88 11.80
N HIS A 238 18.25 -7.28 10.60
CA HIS A 238 19.35 -6.41 10.21
C HIS A 238 18.92 -4.96 10.01
N ARG A 239 18.03 -4.48 10.91
CA ARG A 239 17.30 -3.22 10.80
C ARG A 239 18.20 -2.02 10.46
N ALA A 240 19.36 -1.91 11.10
CA ALA A 240 20.26 -0.76 10.88
C ALA A 240 20.77 -0.66 9.44
N GLU A 241 21.13 -1.80 8.83
CA GLU A 241 21.59 -1.86 7.43
C GLU A 241 20.41 -1.65 6.46
N ALA A 242 19.26 -2.24 6.75
CA ALA A 242 18.06 -2.12 5.94
C ALA A 242 17.52 -0.68 5.93
N VAL A 243 17.55 0.03 7.06
CA VAL A 243 17.19 1.46 7.13
C VAL A 243 18.16 2.33 6.33
N GLU A 244 19.49 2.04 6.40
CA GLU A 244 20.48 2.77 5.61
C GLU A 244 20.26 2.56 4.10
N TYR A 245 19.89 1.36 3.70
CA TYR A 245 19.49 1.09 2.32
C TYR A 245 18.20 1.82 1.95
N ALA A 246 17.18 1.77 2.80
CA ALA A 246 15.88 2.41 2.58
C ALA A 246 15.97 3.93 2.49
N LEU A 247 16.93 4.54 3.21
CA LEU A 247 17.17 5.99 3.18
C LEU A 247 17.50 6.53 1.79
N GLN A 248 18.06 5.70 0.90
CA GLN A 248 18.34 6.07 -0.50
C GLN A 248 17.05 6.34 -1.30
N PHE A 249 15.90 5.89 -0.80
CA PHE A 249 14.58 6.05 -1.41
C PHE A 249 13.72 7.09 -0.67
N GLY A 250 14.19 7.57 0.50
CA GLY A 250 13.50 8.61 1.27
C GLY A 250 13.71 10.00 0.68
N ARG A 251 12.64 10.77 0.58
CA ARG A 251 12.68 12.17 0.12
C ARG A 251 12.78 13.07 1.34
N ASP A 252 13.86 13.83 1.43
CA ASP A 252 14.11 14.80 2.55
C ASP A 252 14.03 14.16 3.95
N LEU A 253 14.32 12.87 4.08
CA LEU A 253 14.37 12.15 5.34
C LEU A 253 15.83 12.06 5.85
N ASN A 254 15.99 12.32 7.14
CA ASN A 254 17.14 11.85 7.86
C ASN A 254 16.93 10.38 8.32
N ARG A 255 17.97 9.76 8.86
CA ARG A 255 17.94 8.37 9.30
C ARG A 255 16.87 8.10 10.37
N GLU A 256 16.68 9.01 11.30
CA GLU A 256 15.71 8.86 12.39
C GLU A 256 14.26 8.86 11.85
N LEU A 257 13.95 9.80 10.96
CA LEU A 257 12.63 9.87 10.31
C LEU A 257 12.39 8.68 9.38
N ALA A 258 13.41 8.21 8.66
CA ALA A 258 13.31 7.01 7.83
C ALA A 258 13.05 5.76 8.69
N ASP A 259 13.78 5.58 9.79
CA ASP A 259 13.58 4.46 10.72
C ASP A 259 12.18 4.51 11.36
N ARG A 260 11.70 5.71 11.72
CA ARG A 260 10.35 5.89 12.23
C ARG A 260 9.29 5.55 11.20
N PHE A 261 9.42 6.03 9.96
CA PHE A 261 8.49 5.75 8.88
C PHE A 261 8.44 4.27 8.55
N VAL A 262 9.60 3.63 8.38
CA VAL A 262 9.70 2.19 8.18
C VAL A 262 9.01 1.43 9.32
N GLY A 263 9.24 1.80 10.58
CA GLY A 263 8.63 1.13 11.73
C GLY A 263 7.09 1.23 11.80
N MET A 264 6.52 2.26 11.18
CA MET A 264 5.06 2.36 11.06
C MET A 264 4.49 1.27 10.14
N TYR A 265 5.15 0.97 9.02
CA TYR A 265 4.57 0.16 7.95
C TYR A 265 5.23 -1.21 7.79
N VAL A 266 6.46 -1.42 8.30
CA VAL A 266 7.15 -2.71 8.29
C VAL A 266 7.34 -3.23 9.71
N ASN A 267 6.49 -4.16 10.11
CA ASN A 267 6.40 -4.70 11.46
C ASN A 267 5.81 -6.13 11.45
N HIS A 268 5.26 -6.58 12.56
CA HIS A 268 4.66 -7.91 12.68
C HIS A 268 3.53 -8.18 11.67
N TRP A 269 2.72 -7.14 11.29
CA TRP A 269 1.70 -7.26 10.24
C TRP A 269 2.30 -7.56 8.88
N THR A 270 3.51 -7.06 8.62
CA THR A 270 4.24 -7.28 7.37
C THR A 270 4.77 -8.71 7.28
N LEU A 271 5.17 -9.31 8.43
CA LEU A 271 5.62 -10.70 8.49
C LEU A 271 4.48 -11.69 8.29
N ASP A 272 3.34 -11.43 8.87
CA ASP A 272 2.11 -12.22 8.70
C ASP A 272 0.89 -11.38 9.05
N TYR A 273 -0.11 -11.40 8.20
CA TYR A 273 -1.36 -10.67 8.44
C TYR A 273 -2.12 -11.19 9.65
N GLY A 274 -1.93 -12.47 9.99
CA GLY A 274 -2.71 -13.17 11.01
C GLY A 274 -4.21 -13.10 10.75
N ASP A 275 -4.99 -13.66 11.65
CA ASP A 275 -6.46 -13.64 11.52
C ASP A 275 -7.03 -12.22 11.57
N ARG A 276 -6.44 -11.35 12.42
CA ARG A 276 -6.91 -9.98 12.59
C ARG A 276 -6.63 -9.11 11.35
N GLY A 277 -5.48 -9.27 10.69
CA GLY A 277 -5.16 -8.56 9.45
C GLY A 277 -6.02 -9.05 8.27
N ARG A 278 -6.24 -10.36 8.16
CA ARG A 278 -7.16 -10.93 7.15
C ARG A 278 -8.60 -10.46 7.36
N ALA A 279 -9.05 -10.40 8.63
CA ALA A 279 -10.36 -9.84 8.96
C ALA A 279 -10.46 -8.36 8.59
N ALA A 280 -9.40 -7.58 8.78
CA ALA A 280 -9.34 -6.17 8.39
C ALA A 280 -9.47 -5.98 6.87
N ILE A 281 -8.73 -6.75 6.06
CA ILE A 281 -8.84 -6.73 4.59
C ILE A 281 -10.27 -7.10 4.15
N THR A 282 -10.80 -8.20 4.68
CA THR A 282 -12.16 -8.65 4.38
C THR A 282 -13.19 -7.59 4.74
N ARG A 283 -13.05 -6.95 5.91
CA ARG A 283 -13.97 -5.91 6.38
C ARG A 283 -13.93 -4.68 5.46
N LEU A 284 -12.75 -4.19 5.10
CA LEU A 284 -12.60 -3.02 4.23
C LEU A 284 -13.23 -3.26 2.86
N LEU A 285 -12.93 -4.39 2.23
CA LEU A 285 -13.46 -4.72 0.91
C LEU A 285 -14.98 -4.94 0.92
N LYS A 286 -15.53 -5.57 1.95
CA LYS A 286 -16.99 -5.71 2.13
C LYS A 286 -17.68 -4.36 2.32
N GLU A 287 -17.13 -3.45 3.13
CA GLU A 287 -17.70 -2.10 3.27
C GLU A 287 -17.59 -1.31 1.96
N GLY A 288 -16.47 -1.42 1.25
CA GLY A 288 -16.30 -0.82 -0.07
C GLY A 288 -17.32 -1.32 -1.09
N ALA A 289 -17.55 -2.65 -1.15
CA ALA A 289 -18.55 -3.26 -2.03
C ALA A 289 -19.98 -2.87 -1.65
N ALA A 290 -20.32 -2.90 -0.36
CA ALA A 290 -21.63 -2.47 0.13
C ALA A 290 -21.93 -1.00 -0.17
N ALA A 291 -20.89 -0.14 -0.15
CA ALA A 291 -20.99 1.25 -0.57
C ALA A 291 -21.00 1.43 -2.11
N GLY A 292 -20.79 0.37 -2.89
CA GLY A 292 -20.71 0.42 -4.36
C GLY A 292 -19.49 1.18 -4.86
N LEU A 293 -18.38 1.12 -4.10
CA LEU A 293 -17.10 1.77 -4.42
C LEU A 293 -16.11 0.82 -5.08
N VAL A 294 -16.23 -0.47 -4.83
CA VAL A 294 -15.42 -1.55 -5.42
C VAL A 294 -16.33 -2.73 -5.79
N PRO A 295 -15.93 -3.61 -6.71
CA PRO A 295 -16.59 -4.89 -6.91
C PRO A 295 -16.53 -5.77 -5.65
N ASP A 296 -17.44 -6.72 -5.53
CA ASP A 296 -17.30 -7.76 -4.51
C ASP A 296 -16.09 -8.65 -4.85
N ALA A 297 -15.16 -8.76 -3.93
CA ALA A 297 -13.95 -9.57 -4.11
C ALA A 297 -14.22 -11.09 -3.97
N GLY A 298 -15.41 -11.48 -3.49
CA GLY A 298 -15.71 -12.87 -3.15
C GLY A 298 -14.81 -13.37 -2.00
N GLU A 299 -14.38 -14.61 -2.09
CA GLU A 299 -13.41 -15.20 -1.17
C GLU A 299 -11.98 -14.72 -1.52
N ILE A 300 -11.29 -14.19 -0.53
CA ILE A 300 -9.93 -13.70 -0.71
C ILE A 300 -8.96 -14.87 -0.61
N GLU A 301 -8.23 -15.13 -1.69
CA GLU A 301 -7.22 -16.18 -1.72
C GLU A 301 -5.90 -15.68 -1.17
N TYR A 302 -5.34 -16.44 -0.23
CA TYR A 302 -4.03 -16.18 0.38
C TYR A 302 -3.06 -17.33 0.10
N VAL A 303 -1.81 -16.98 -0.23
CA VAL A 303 -0.68 -17.90 -0.21
C VAL A 303 0.02 -17.70 1.15
N THR A 304 -0.08 -18.69 2.03
CA THR A 304 0.46 -18.60 3.40
C THR A 304 1.91 -19.04 3.42
N ALA A 305 2.83 -18.17 3.86
CA ALA A 305 4.24 -18.54 4.10
C ALA A 305 4.35 -19.62 5.20
N ARG A 306 5.36 -20.50 5.07
CA ARG A 306 5.65 -21.59 6.02
C ARG A 306 6.61 -21.18 7.11
#